data_59b1f4966de18ee420d2e4ae9e6820e6
#
_entry.id   59b1f4966de18ee420d2e4ae9e6820e6
#
_cell.length_a   1.000
_cell.length_b   1.000
_cell.length_c   1.000
_cell.angle_alpha   90.00
_cell.angle_beta   90.00
_cell.angle_gamma   90.00
#
_symmetry.space_group_name_H-M   'P 1'
#
loop_
_entity.id
_entity.type
_entity.pdbx_description
1 polymer ?
#
loop_
_entity_poly.entity_id
_entity_poly.type
_entity_poly.pdbx_seq_one_letter_code
_entity_poly.pdbx_strand_id
1 'polypeptide(L)'
;MKNGTPQVGLDDIMTQAIIEISEKMLGAAAVIDNDRLVGIVTDGDLRRMLMKHPNIEAVKVRDIMTKNPLTVEKSALAADALNIMQHKEISVLPVMDGNKYIGMVHIHDIIKEGII
;
A
#
# COMPACT_ATOMS: atom_id res chain seq x y z
N MET A 1 7.72 -0.42 -12.34
CA MET A 1 8.16 -0.08 -10.99
C MET A 1 9.29 -0.99 -10.57
N LYS A 2 10.32 -0.42 -9.98
CA LYS A 2 11.54 -1.15 -9.67
C LYS A 2 11.36 -2.29 -8.70
N ASN A 3 10.48 -2.12 -7.74
CA ASN A 3 10.32 -3.10 -6.66
C ASN A 3 9.13 -4.02 -6.87
N GLY A 4 8.59 -4.01 -8.08
CA GLY A 4 7.42 -4.80 -8.41
C GLY A 4 6.15 -4.23 -7.84
N THR A 5 5.10 -5.06 -7.81
CA THR A 5 3.78 -4.66 -7.32
C THR A 5 3.51 -5.33 -5.97
N PRO A 6 3.79 -4.64 -4.85
CA PRO A 6 3.56 -5.26 -3.54
C PRO A 6 2.08 -5.55 -3.32
N GLN A 7 1.74 -6.81 -3.10
CA GLN A 7 0.36 -7.21 -2.90
C GLN A 7 0.23 -8.47 -2.06
N VAL A 8 -0.88 -8.57 -1.34
CA VAL A 8 -1.24 -9.72 -0.52
C VAL A 8 -2.72 -9.99 -0.66
N GLY A 9 -3.17 -11.17 -0.22
CA GLY A 9 -4.59 -11.54 -0.20
C GLY A 9 -5.23 -11.27 1.15
N LEU A 10 -6.57 -11.26 1.16
CA LEU A 10 -7.35 -11.02 2.38
C LEU A 10 -7.05 -12.02 3.50
N ASP A 11 -6.86 -13.28 3.14
CA ASP A 11 -6.68 -14.35 4.13
C ASP A 11 -5.22 -14.71 4.35
N ASP A 12 -4.29 -13.97 3.77
CA ASP A 12 -2.88 -14.13 4.07
C ASP A 12 -2.63 -13.77 5.52
N ILE A 13 -1.72 -14.51 6.16
CA ILE A 13 -1.32 -14.18 7.54
C ILE A 13 -0.39 -12.96 7.51
N MET A 14 -0.32 -12.27 8.62
CA MET A 14 0.45 -11.03 8.69
C MET A 14 1.94 -11.21 8.43
N THR A 15 2.47 -12.39 8.67
CA THR A 15 3.85 -12.71 8.32
C THR A 15 4.10 -12.50 6.82
N GLN A 16 3.16 -12.93 5.97
CA GLN A 16 3.23 -12.73 4.53
C GLN A 16 3.27 -11.24 4.16
N ALA A 17 2.43 -10.44 4.80
CA ALA A 17 2.39 -9.00 4.54
C ALA A 17 3.70 -8.33 4.94
N ILE A 18 4.26 -8.72 6.07
CA ILE A 18 5.55 -8.19 6.53
C ILE A 18 6.65 -8.49 5.52
N ILE A 19 6.71 -9.72 5.03
CA ILE A 19 7.70 -10.13 4.03
C ILE A 19 7.53 -9.31 2.75
N GLU A 20 6.31 -9.18 2.27
CA GLU A 20 6.02 -8.47 1.03
C GLU A 20 6.43 -6.99 1.14
N ILE A 21 6.06 -6.33 2.22
CA ILE A 21 6.40 -4.92 2.45
C ILE A 21 7.92 -4.75 2.55
N SER A 22 8.60 -5.66 3.26
CA SER A 22 10.05 -5.61 3.45
C SER A 22 10.81 -5.81 2.15
N GLU A 23 10.37 -6.77 1.33
CA GLU A 23 11.05 -7.08 0.07
C GLU A 23 10.84 -6.00 -0.99
N LYS A 24 9.65 -5.42 -1.05
CA LYS A 24 9.33 -4.42 -2.07
C LYS A 24 9.77 -3.01 -1.69
N MET A 25 10.05 -2.78 -0.41
CA MET A 25 10.64 -1.53 0.09
C MET A 25 9.82 -0.27 -0.20
N LEU A 26 8.50 -0.39 -0.31
CA LEU A 26 7.62 0.74 -0.57
C LEU A 26 6.79 1.15 0.64
N GLY A 27 6.94 0.44 1.77
CA GLY A 27 6.26 0.78 3.01
C GLY A 27 4.79 0.39 3.07
N ALA A 28 4.30 -0.33 2.06
CA ALA A 28 2.90 -0.74 1.99
C ALA A 28 2.74 -1.91 1.03
N ALA A 29 1.63 -2.63 1.17
CA ALA A 29 1.21 -3.66 0.23
C ALA A 29 -0.28 -3.50 -0.04
N ALA A 30 -0.67 -3.66 -1.30
CA ALA A 30 -2.07 -3.67 -1.69
C ALA A 30 -2.72 -4.97 -1.25
N VAL A 31 -3.97 -4.91 -0.83
CA VAL A 31 -4.77 -6.11 -0.53
C VAL A 31 -5.68 -6.35 -1.71
N ILE A 32 -5.50 -7.49 -2.36
CA ILE A 32 -6.20 -7.86 -3.59
C ILE A 32 -7.13 -9.04 -3.31
N ASP A 33 -8.37 -8.92 -3.75
CA ASP A 33 -9.36 -9.99 -3.67
C ASP A 33 -10.12 -10.05 -4.98
N ASN A 34 -10.11 -11.21 -5.64
CA ASN A 34 -10.72 -11.40 -6.96
C ASN A 34 -10.28 -10.33 -7.97
N ASP A 35 -8.97 -10.10 -8.04
CA ASP A 35 -8.34 -9.12 -8.94
C ASP A 35 -8.72 -7.68 -8.65
N ARG A 36 -9.33 -7.39 -7.50
CA ARG A 36 -9.72 -6.04 -7.11
C ARG A 36 -8.94 -5.57 -5.90
N LEU A 37 -8.59 -4.29 -5.90
CA LEU A 37 -7.99 -3.64 -4.76
C LEU A 37 -9.07 -3.40 -3.70
N VAL A 38 -8.93 -4.05 -2.55
CA VAL A 38 -9.92 -3.92 -1.46
C VAL A 38 -9.37 -3.22 -0.23
N GLY A 39 -8.06 -3.07 -0.14
CA GLY A 39 -7.46 -2.42 1.00
C GLY A 39 -5.98 -2.19 0.82
N ILE A 40 -5.36 -1.67 1.86
CA ILE A 40 -3.92 -1.45 1.92
C ILE A 40 -3.42 -1.76 3.33
N VAL A 41 -2.23 -2.32 3.43
CA VAL A 41 -1.53 -2.51 4.70
C VAL A 41 -0.25 -1.69 4.65
N THR A 42 -0.07 -0.80 5.62
CA THR A 42 1.12 0.05 5.70
C THR A 42 2.00 -0.34 6.87
N ASP A 43 3.22 0.19 6.92
CA ASP A 43 4.11 0.02 8.07
C ASP A 43 3.44 0.48 9.37
N GLY A 44 2.65 1.54 9.31
CA GLY A 44 1.91 2.03 10.47
C GLY A 44 0.88 1.02 10.97
N ASP A 45 0.18 0.36 10.04
CA ASP A 45 -0.76 -0.70 10.38
C ASP A 45 -0.05 -1.86 11.08
N LEU A 46 1.14 -2.23 10.59
CA LEU A 46 1.92 -3.30 11.20
C LEU A 46 2.35 -2.95 12.62
N ARG A 47 2.82 -1.73 12.83
CA ARG A 47 3.22 -1.29 14.18
C ARG A 47 2.04 -1.33 15.16
N ARG A 48 0.89 -0.83 14.74
CA ARG A 48 -0.31 -0.86 15.59
C ARG A 48 -0.74 -2.28 15.89
N MET A 49 -0.66 -3.17 14.92
CA MET A 49 -0.99 -4.58 15.09
C MET A 49 -0.09 -5.24 16.13
N LEU A 50 1.22 -5.01 16.07
CA LEU A 50 2.18 -5.59 17.01
C LEU A 50 1.92 -5.14 18.43
N MET A 51 1.40 -3.94 18.63
CA MET A 51 1.06 -3.44 19.96
C MET A 51 -0.19 -4.11 20.53
N LYS A 52 -1.12 -4.55 19.67
CA LYS A 52 -2.41 -5.10 20.10
C LYS A 52 -2.48 -6.62 20.05
N HIS A 53 -1.67 -7.24 19.21
CA HIS A 53 -1.74 -8.67 18.92
C HIS A 53 -0.36 -9.30 19.07
N PRO A 54 -0.03 -9.84 20.27
CA PRO A 54 1.28 -10.44 20.49
C PRO A 54 1.56 -11.67 19.62
N ASN A 55 0.52 -12.36 19.16
CA ASN A 55 0.68 -13.51 18.27
C ASN A 55 0.30 -13.14 16.85
N ILE A 56 1.28 -12.70 16.07
CA ILE A 56 1.05 -12.25 14.69
C ILE A 56 0.64 -13.38 13.75
N GLU A 57 0.95 -14.63 14.11
CA GLU A 57 0.60 -15.77 13.27
C GLU A 57 -0.91 -16.02 13.25
N ALA A 58 -1.63 -15.51 14.24
CA ALA A 58 -3.08 -15.66 14.30
C ALA A 58 -3.82 -14.51 13.61
N VAL A 59 -3.12 -13.49 13.13
CA VAL A 59 -3.74 -12.30 12.55
C VAL A 59 -3.68 -12.38 11.03
N LYS A 60 -4.83 -12.15 10.40
CA LYS A 60 -4.93 -12.12 8.94
C LYS A 60 -4.94 -10.69 8.44
N VAL A 61 -4.53 -10.53 7.17
CA VAL A 61 -4.50 -9.23 6.51
C VAL A 61 -5.85 -8.51 6.63
N ARG A 62 -6.96 -9.22 6.43
CA ARG A 62 -8.30 -8.63 6.52
C ARG A 62 -8.62 -7.99 7.87
N ASP A 63 -7.95 -8.44 8.92
CA ASP A 63 -8.21 -7.96 10.28
C ASP A 63 -7.58 -6.60 10.56
N ILE A 64 -6.55 -6.21 9.81
CA ILE A 64 -5.81 -5.00 10.09
C ILE A 64 -5.70 -4.03 8.91
N MET A 65 -6.10 -4.44 7.71
CA MET A 65 -6.00 -3.57 6.54
C MET A 65 -6.86 -2.32 6.68
N THR A 66 -6.43 -1.26 6.01
CA THR A 66 -7.28 -0.08 5.80
C THR A 66 -8.13 -0.35 4.57
N LYS A 67 -9.45 -0.30 4.72
CA LYS A 67 -10.39 -0.54 3.63
C LYS A 67 -10.56 0.70 2.78
N ASN A 68 -10.93 0.50 1.51
CA ASN A 68 -11.22 1.58 0.57
C ASN A 68 -10.08 2.60 0.52
N PRO A 69 -8.86 2.19 0.18
CA PRO A 69 -7.73 3.10 0.18
C PRO A 69 -7.89 4.17 -0.89
N LEU A 70 -7.30 5.34 -0.63
CA LEU A 70 -7.16 6.34 -1.68
C LEU A 70 -6.22 5.79 -2.75
N THR A 71 -6.54 6.09 -4.01
CA THR A 71 -5.76 5.61 -5.14
C THR A 71 -5.49 6.76 -6.10
N VAL A 72 -4.60 6.51 -7.05
CA VAL A 72 -4.34 7.45 -8.14
C VAL A 72 -4.30 6.68 -9.45
N GLU A 73 -4.87 7.25 -10.50
CA GLU A 73 -4.80 6.65 -11.84
C GLU A 73 -3.41 6.87 -12.43
N LYS A 74 -2.96 5.89 -13.22
CA LYS A 74 -1.64 5.99 -13.86
C LYS A 74 -1.49 7.20 -14.76
N SER A 75 -2.61 7.71 -15.28
CA SER A 75 -2.63 8.89 -16.15
C SER A 75 -2.64 10.21 -15.40
N ALA A 76 -2.77 10.17 -14.06
CA ALA A 76 -2.78 11.38 -13.26
C ALA A 76 -1.41 12.06 -13.26
N LEU A 77 -1.43 13.38 -13.13
CA LEU A 77 -0.19 14.14 -13.00
C LEU A 77 0.44 13.87 -11.63
N ALA A 78 1.76 13.82 -11.60
CA ALA A 78 2.49 13.58 -10.37
C ALA A 78 2.19 14.66 -9.32
N ALA A 79 1.97 15.90 -9.76
CA ALA A 79 1.61 16.98 -8.85
C ALA A 79 0.27 16.71 -8.14
N ASP A 80 -0.69 16.11 -8.84
CA ASP A 80 -1.97 15.75 -8.25
C ASP A 80 -1.82 14.65 -7.19
N ALA A 81 -1.00 13.64 -7.49
CA ALA A 81 -0.71 12.58 -6.54
C ALA A 81 -0.03 13.13 -5.29
N LEU A 82 0.95 14.02 -5.48
CA LEU A 82 1.64 14.65 -4.36
C LEU A 82 0.67 15.46 -3.49
N ASN A 83 -0.24 16.20 -4.13
CA ASN A 83 -1.23 16.99 -3.42
C ASN A 83 -2.12 16.12 -2.53
N ILE A 84 -2.57 14.97 -3.05
CA ILE A 84 -3.35 14.01 -2.26
C ILE A 84 -2.55 13.53 -1.06
N MET A 85 -1.29 13.15 -1.29
CA MET A 85 -0.43 12.63 -0.23
C MET A 85 -0.20 13.66 0.87
N GLN A 86 0.04 14.91 0.51
CA GLN A 86 0.27 16.00 1.47
C GLN A 86 -0.98 16.34 2.25
N HIS A 87 -2.14 16.43 1.58
CA HIS A 87 -3.41 16.75 2.25
C HIS A 87 -3.87 15.65 3.21
N LYS A 88 -3.60 14.41 2.87
CA LYS A 88 -4.04 13.26 3.67
C LYS A 88 -2.94 12.75 4.61
N GLU A 89 -1.77 13.37 4.57
CA GLU A 89 -0.62 12.98 5.39
C GLU A 89 -0.22 11.52 5.19
N ILE A 90 -0.29 11.06 3.93
CA ILE A 90 0.14 9.71 3.55
C ILE A 90 1.32 9.79 2.60
N SER A 91 2.17 8.78 2.63
CA SER A 91 3.41 8.79 1.86
C SER A 91 3.42 7.80 0.70
N VAL A 92 2.37 7.01 0.54
CA VAL A 92 2.31 6.00 -0.51
C VAL A 92 0.87 5.86 -0.99
N LEU A 93 0.70 5.68 -2.31
CA LEU A 93 -0.62 5.49 -2.93
C LEU A 93 -0.59 4.31 -3.89
N PRO A 94 -1.63 3.47 -3.90
CA PRO A 94 -1.81 2.50 -4.97
C PRO A 94 -2.08 3.22 -6.29
N VAL A 95 -1.45 2.72 -7.36
CA VAL A 95 -1.65 3.24 -8.71
C VAL A 95 -2.54 2.28 -9.47
N MET A 96 -3.57 2.82 -10.11
CA MET A 96 -4.58 2.03 -10.81
C MET A 96 -4.55 2.31 -12.30
N ASP A 97 -4.88 1.30 -13.08
CA ASP A 97 -5.18 1.42 -14.49
C ASP A 97 -6.64 0.98 -14.64
N GLY A 98 -7.57 1.93 -14.56
CA GLY A 98 -8.97 1.59 -14.48
C GLY A 98 -9.26 0.82 -13.19
N ASN A 99 -9.71 -0.42 -13.32
CA ASN A 99 -10.00 -1.28 -12.17
C ASN A 99 -8.83 -2.17 -11.76
N LYS A 100 -7.68 -2.03 -12.44
CA LYS A 100 -6.54 -2.89 -12.20
C LYS A 100 -5.48 -2.18 -11.37
N TYR A 101 -5.09 -2.81 -10.26
CA TYR A 101 -3.95 -2.35 -9.47
C TYR A 101 -2.65 -2.67 -10.24
N ILE A 102 -1.81 -1.65 -10.45
CA ILE A 102 -0.57 -1.83 -11.21
C ILE A 102 0.69 -1.50 -10.43
N GLY A 103 0.57 -1.02 -9.19
CA GLY A 103 1.74 -0.76 -8.37
C GLY A 103 1.50 0.31 -7.33
N MET A 104 2.56 0.68 -6.64
CA MET A 104 2.55 1.71 -5.60
C MET A 104 3.45 2.85 -5.99
N VAL A 105 3.10 4.06 -5.62
CA VAL A 105 3.99 5.22 -5.74
C VAL A 105 4.25 5.79 -4.35
N HIS A 106 5.52 6.05 -4.05
CA HIS A 106 5.93 6.66 -2.80
C HIS A 106 6.23 8.14 -3.03
N ILE A 107 5.92 8.98 -2.06
CA ILE A 107 6.12 10.42 -2.18
C ILE A 107 7.56 10.78 -2.53
N HIS A 108 8.54 10.04 -2.02
CA HIS A 108 9.94 10.28 -2.33
C HIS A 108 10.28 10.01 -3.80
N ASP A 109 9.59 9.08 -4.44
CA ASP A 109 9.80 8.80 -5.85
C ASP A 109 9.35 9.98 -6.71
N ILE A 110 8.25 10.62 -6.34
CA ILE A 110 7.74 11.79 -7.05
C ILE A 110 8.71 12.96 -6.91
N ILE A 111 9.16 13.22 -5.69
CA ILE A 111 10.10 14.31 -5.40
C ILE A 111 11.43 14.07 -6.11
N LYS A 112 11.93 12.83 -6.06
CA LYS A 112 13.21 12.46 -6.66
C LYS A 112 13.24 12.68 -8.16
N GLU A 113 12.11 12.53 -8.84
CA GLU A 113 12.04 12.74 -10.28
C GLU A 113 11.96 14.20 -10.68
N GLY A 114 11.97 15.10 -9.71
CA GLY A 114 12.05 16.53 -9.97
C GLY A 114 10.79 17.13 -10.60
N ILE A 115 9.64 16.52 -10.32
CA ILE A 115 8.38 16.96 -10.91
C ILE A 115 7.83 18.19 -10.18
N ILE A 116 8.43 18.51 -9.07
CA ILE A 116 8.02 19.66 -8.27
C ILE A 116 9.24 20.54 -8.00
#